data_82bc9d6b7a8a5ed519c6f23aac4b3d74
#
_entry.id   82bc9d6b7a8a5ed519c6f23aac4b3d74
#
_cell.length_a   1.000
_cell.length_b   1.000
_cell.length_c   1.000
_cell.angle_alpha   90.00
_cell.angle_beta   90.00
_cell.angle_gamma   90.00
#
_symmetry.space_group_name_H-M   'P 1'
#
loop_
_entity.id
_entity.type
_entity.pdbx_description
1 polymer ?
#
loop_
_entity_poly.entity_id
_entity_poly.type
_entity_poly.pdbx_seq_one_letter_code
_entity_poly.pdbx_strand_id
1 'polypeptide(L)'
;MGYSHEEAEHAAKPDPRSVLPFRGGETAALARVKHYLWDKDCLRVYFETRNGMIGADYSSKFSAWLAHGCLSPRYIHAEVKRYEKEREANKSTYWLIFELIWRDFFRFFCLKHGNNVFFLGGTSGRDWQVLLVP
;
A
#
# COMPACT_ATOMS: atom_id res chain seq x y z
N MET A 1 12.85 8.84 24.58
CA MET A 1 13.85 9.63 23.86
C MET A 1 13.18 10.13 22.59
N GLY A 2 12.94 11.45 22.45
CA GLY A 2 12.39 12.06 21.24
C GLY A 2 13.53 12.73 20.48
N TYR A 3 13.46 12.70 19.17
CA TYR A 3 14.38 13.48 18.33
C TYR A 3 14.15 14.97 18.56
N SER A 4 15.21 15.77 18.54
CA SER A 4 15.09 17.22 18.52
C SER A 4 14.44 17.66 17.18
N HIS A 5 13.84 18.86 17.16
CA HIS A 5 13.19 19.38 15.96
C HIS A 5 14.19 19.45 14.77
N GLU A 6 15.45 19.80 15.04
CA GLU A 6 16.53 19.86 14.05
C GLU A 6 16.94 18.47 13.53
N GLU A 7 16.98 17.44 14.39
CA GLU A 7 17.25 16.07 13.99
C GLU A 7 16.11 15.51 13.13
N ALA A 8 14.86 15.86 13.44
CA ALA A 8 13.71 15.47 12.64
C ALA A 8 13.69 16.15 11.26
N GLU A 9 14.09 17.43 11.16
CA GLU A 9 14.22 18.11 9.86
C GLU A 9 15.38 17.55 9.02
N HIS A 10 16.51 17.17 9.65
CA HIS A 10 17.64 16.54 8.94
C HIS A 10 17.32 15.13 8.45
N ALA A 11 16.58 14.36 9.26
CA ALA A 11 16.14 12.99 8.88
C ALA A 11 15.08 12.97 7.78
N ALA A 12 14.38 14.10 7.56
CA ALA A 12 13.22 14.18 6.67
C ALA A 12 13.53 14.76 5.28
N LYS A 13 14.82 14.96 4.91
CA LYS A 13 15.14 15.42 3.55
C LYS A 13 14.77 14.31 2.55
N PRO A 14 13.78 14.54 1.67
CA PRO A 14 13.42 13.54 0.68
C PRO A 14 14.58 13.30 -0.28
N ASP A 15 14.91 12.04 -0.52
CA ASP A 15 15.87 11.65 -1.54
C ASP A 15 15.32 12.08 -2.92
N PRO A 16 16.08 12.82 -3.73
CA PRO A 16 15.63 13.28 -5.05
C PRO A 16 15.32 12.13 -6.02
N ARG A 17 15.78 10.92 -5.72
CA ARG A 17 15.48 9.69 -6.48
C ARG A 17 14.13 9.08 -6.05
N SER A 18 13.52 9.56 -4.99
CA SER A 18 12.22 9.06 -4.51
C SER A 18 11.13 9.34 -5.54
N VAL A 19 10.41 8.29 -5.94
CA VAL A 19 9.30 8.39 -6.91
C VAL A 19 8.09 9.14 -6.36
N LEU A 20 7.96 9.24 -5.05
CA LEU A 20 6.88 9.95 -4.36
C LEU A 20 7.41 10.55 -3.05
N PRO A 21 7.26 11.86 -2.83
CA PRO A 21 7.61 12.47 -1.56
C PRO A 21 6.54 12.11 -0.52
N PHE A 22 6.66 10.94 0.10
CA PHE A 22 5.71 10.50 1.13
C PHE A 22 5.71 11.47 2.31
N ARG A 23 4.54 11.96 2.64
CA ARG A 23 4.28 12.71 3.88
C ARG A 23 3.33 11.90 4.74
N GLY A 24 3.60 11.81 6.03
CA GLY A 24 2.74 11.16 7.01
C GLY A 24 1.42 11.91 7.22
N GLY A 25 0.52 11.27 7.97
CA GLY A 25 -0.74 11.84 8.38
C GLY A 25 -1.91 11.63 7.43
N GLU A 26 -3.11 11.80 7.98
CA GLU A 26 -4.37 11.58 7.29
C GLU A 26 -4.58 12.55 6.12
N THR A 27 -4.26 13.83 6.31
CA THR A 27 -4.42 14.84 5.26
C THR A 27 -3.66 14.49 3.98
N ALA A 28 -2.39 14.04 4.12
CA ALA A 28 -1.60 13.61 2.98
C ALA A 28 -2.15 12.33 2.34
N ALA A 29 -2.65 11.40 3.15
CA ALA A 29 -3.29 10.18 2.68
C ALA A 29 -4.56 10.45 1.86
N LEU A 30 -5.43 11.31 2.36
CA LEU A 30 -6.68 11.71 1.68
C LEU A 30 -6.37 12.47 0.38
N ALA A 31 -5.38 13.35 0.41
CA ALA A 31 -4.91 14.05 -0.79
C ALA A 31 -4.39 13.05 -1.85
N ARG A 32 -3.68 11.99 -1.43
CA ARG A 32 -3.25 10.93 -2.35
C ARG A 32 -4.42 10.15 -2.94
N VAL A 33 -5.44 9.82 -2.15
CA VAL A 33 -6.66 9.16 -2.66
C VAL A 33 -7.33 10.04 -3.70
N LYS A 34 -7.54 11.32 -3.37
CA LYS A 34 -8.13 12.29 -4.30
C LYS A 34 -7.32 12.37 -5.60
N HIS A 35 -6.01 12.55 -5.50
CA HIS A 35 -5.12 12.65 -6.65
C HIS A 35 -5.22 11.41 -7.56
N TYR A 36 -5.13 10.21 -6.96
CA TYR A 36 -5.06 8.97 -7.73
C TYR A 36 -6.39 8.60 -8.40
N LEU A 37 -7.51 8.72 -7.66
CA LEU A 37 -8.83 8.34 -8.15
C LEU A 37 -9.45 9.44 -9.03
N TRP A 38 -9.36 10.70 -8.60
CA TRP A 38 -10.18 11.77 -9.14
C TRP A 38 -9.42 12.71 -10.07
N ASP A 39 -8.24 13.20 -9.64
CA ASP A 39 -7.51 14.23 -10.39
C ASP A 39 -6.77 13.64 -11.60
N LYS A 40 -6.16 12.46 -11.44
CA LYS A 40 -5.38 11.76 -12.47
C LYS A 40 -6.12 10.62 -13.14
N ASP A 41 -7.25 10.21 -12.61
CA ASP A 41 -8.07 9.11 -13.14
C ASP A 41 -7.28 7.78 -13.30
N CYS A 42 -6.29 7.56 -12.45
CA CYS A 42 -5.42 6.39 -12.54
C CYS A 42 -6.13 5.08 -12.16
N LEU A 43 -7.23 5.16 -11.39
CA LEU A 43 -8.03 3.99 -11.03
C LEU A 43 -8.58 3.26 -12.24
N ARG A 44 -8.90 3.98 -13.29
CA ARG A 44 -9.46 3.44 -14.52
C ARG A 44 -8.60 2.33 -15.15
N VAL A 45 -7.28 2.46 -15.06
CA VAL A 45 -6.28 1.58 -15.66
C VAL A 45 -5.41 0.86 -14.64
N TYR A 46 -5.84 0.84 -13.39
CA TYR A 46 -5.05 0.29 -12.28
C TYR A 46 -4.62 -1.16 -12.51
N PHE A 47 -5.50 -1.99 -13.06
CA PHE A 47 -5.20 -3.40 -13.32
C PHE A 47 -3.97 -3.58 -14.23
N GLU A 48 -3.86 -2.75 -15.26
CA GLU A 48 -2.79 -2.80 -16.25
C GLU A 48 -1.49 -2.20 -15.72
N THR A 49 -1.59 -1.14 -14.92
CA THR A 49 -0.43 -0.34 -14.51
C THR A 49 0.20 -0.77 -13.18
N ARG A 50 -0.54 -1.43 -12.29
CA ARG A 50 -0.14 -1.68 -10.89
C ARG A 50 1.22 -2.37 -10.69
N ASN A 51 1.66 -3.16 -11.67
CA ASN A 51 2.95 -3.86 -11.66
C ASN A 51 4.10 -3.05 -12.26
N GLY A 52 3.83 -1.83 -12.73
CA GLY A 52 4.85 -0.92 -13.20
C GLY A 52 5.77 -0.48 -12.06
N MET A 53 6.99 -0.07 -12.38
CA MET A 53 7.99 0.33 -11.39
C MET A 53 8.47 1.79 -11.59
N ILE A 54 8.01 2.45 -12.62
CA ILE A 54 8.48 3.79 -12.99
C ILE A 54 7.37 4.82 -12.75
N GLY A 55 7.73 5.90 -12.06
CA GLY A 55 6.84 7.03 -11.78
C GLY A 55 5.98 6.87 -10.53
N ALA A 56 5.26 7.92 -10.18
CA ALA A 56 4.49 8.01 -8.96
C ALA A 56 3.11 7.33 -9.07
N ASP A 57 2.54 7.26 -10.28
CA ASP A 57 1.13 6.98 -10.50
C ASP A 57 0.83 5.63 -11.17
N TYR A 58 1.84 4.78 -11.39
CA TYR A 58 1.60 3.42 -11.90
C TYR A 58 0.77 2.56 -10.93
N SER A 59 0.82 2.88 -9.64
CA SER A 59 0.10 2.21 -8.56
C SER A 59 -0.43 3.22 -7.56
N SER A 60 -1.41 2.83 -6.77
CA SER A 60 -2.05 3.69 -5.76
C SER A 60 -1.09 4.19 -4.68
N LYS A 61 -0.11 3.35 -4.28
CA LYS A 61 0.87 3.59 -3.20
C LYS A 61 0.24 3.92 -1.85
N PHE A 62 -0.95 3.37 -1.57
CA PHE A 62 -1.67 3.59 -0.32
C PHE A 62 -1.07 2.84 0.86
N SER A 63 -0.20 1.85 0.62
CA SER A 63 0.28 0.91 1.63
C SER A 63 0.96 1.59 2.82
N ALA A 64 1.74 2.64 2.61
CA ALA A 64 2.41 3.37 3.68
C ALA A 64 1.40 3.96 4.68
N TRP A 65 0.37 4.65 4.21
CA TRP A 65 -0.66 5.23 5.06
C TRP A 65 -1.61 4.20 5.67
N LEU A 66 -1.90 3.12 4.95
CA LEU A 66 -2.67 1.99 5.47
C LEU A 66 -1.94 1.26 6.61
N ALA A 67 -0.62 1.11 6.49
CA ALA A 67 0.21 0.46 7.51
C ALA A 67 0.23 1.24 8.82
N HIS A 68 0.23 2.58 8.74
CA HIS A 68 0.28 3.46 9.91
C HIS A 68 -1.09 3.94 10.39
N GLY A 69 -2.18 3.43 9.80
CA GLY A 69 -3.54 3.84 10.19
C GLY A 69 -3.94 5.25 9.79
N CYS A 70 -3.14 5.93 8.97
CA CYS A 70 -3.46 7.26 8.44
C CYS A 70 -4.52 7.23 7.34
N LEU A 71 -4.82 6.06 6.80
CA LEU A 71 -5.81 5.84 5.76
C LEU A 71 -6.67 4.62 6.09
N SER A 72 -7.98 4.78 6.04
CA SER A 72 -8.91 3.67 6.27
C SER A 72 -9.18 2.88 4.98
N PRO A 73 -9.08 1.54 4.99
CA PRO A 73 -9.48 0.73 3.85
C PRO A 73 -10.97 0.86 3.53
N ARG A 74 -11.82 1.12 4.54
CA ARG A 74 -13.25 1.38 4.34
C ARG A 74 -13.49 2.68 3.57
N TYR A 75 -12.67 3.71 3.84
CA TYR A 75 -12.73 4.97 3.10
C TYR A 75 -12.35 4.76 1.63
N ILE A 76 -11.25 4.03 1.37
CA ILE A 76 -10.86 3.70 -0.01
C ILE A 76 -11.97 2.93 -0.72
N HIS A 77 -12.56 1.93 -0.07
CA HIS A 77 -13.69 1.18 -0.63
C HIS A 77 -14.87 2.10 -0.98
N ALA A 78 -15.25 3.00 -0.08
CA ALA A 78 -16.33 3.96 -0.31
C ALA A 78 -16.02 4.89 -1.51
N GLU A 79 -14.79 5.38 -1.60
CA GLU A 79 -14.34 6.21 -2.72
C GLU A 79 -14.32 5.46 -4.06
N VAL A 80 -13.91 4.18 -4.07
CA VAL A 80 -14.00 3.34 -5.26
C VAL A 80 -15.47 3.14 -5.68
N LYS A 81 -16.36 2.87 -4.73
CA LYS A 81 -17.80 2.73 -5.04
C LYS A 81 -18.42 4.03 -5.54
N ARG A 82 -17.99 5.17 -5.00
CA ARG A 82 -18.39 6.49 -5.53
C ARG A 82 -17.87 6.68 -6.95
N TYR A 83 -16.62 6.33 -7.21
CA TYR A 83 -16.00 6.40 -8.54
C TYR A 83 -16.76 5.53 -9.57
N GLU A 84 -17.09 4.28 -9.20
CA GLU A 84 -17.87 3.37 -10.05
C GLU A 84 -19.24 3.95 -10.42
N LYS A 85 -19.86 4.67 -9.50
CA LYS A 85 -21.18 5.32 -9.75
C LYS A 85 -21.07 6.57 -10.62
N GLU A 86 -20.02 7.39 -10.42
CA GLU A 86 -19.88 8.69 -11.05
C GLU A 86 -19.15 8.63 -12.40
N ARG A 87 -18.30 7.61 -12.61
CA ARG A 87 -17.50 7.44 -13.81
C ARG A 87 -17.73 6.08 -14.47
N GLU A 88 -17.00 5.05 -14.02
CA GLU A 88 -17.14 3.69 -14.56
C GLU A 88 -16.77 2.61 -13.55
N ALA A 89 -17.46 1.47 -13.65
CA ALA A 89 -17.10 0.23 -12.99
C ALA A 89 -16.40 -0.69 -14.02
N ASN A 90 -15.17 -1.11 -13.68
CA ASN A 90 -14.39 -1.97 -14.57
C ASN A 90 -13.51 -2.94 -13.77
N LYS A 91 -12.67 -3.71 -14.47
CA LYS A 91 -11.73 -4.66 -13.85
C LYS A 91 -10.74 -3.96 -12.91
N SER A 92 -10.31 -2.75 -13.23
CA SER A 92 -9.36 -1.98 -12.42
C SER A 92 -9.97 -1.52 -11.10
N THR A 93 -11.23 -1.06 -11.10
CA THR A 93 -11.94 -0.65 -9.87
C THR A 93 -12.14 -1.84 -8.93
N TYR A 94 -12.56 -2.99 -9.48
CA TYR A 94 -12.64 -4.24 -8.73
C TYR A 94 -11.28 -4.65 -8.16
N TRP A 95 -10.20 -4.54 -8.95
CA TRP A 95 -8.88 -5.00 -8.54
C TRP A 95 -8.30 -4.19 -7.38
N LEU A 96 -8.54 -2.89 -7.32
CA LEU A 96 -8.13 -2.11 -6.16
C LEU A 96 -8.82 -2.58 -4.86
N ILE A 97 -10.11 -2.91 -4.91
CA ILE A 97 -10.83 -3.51 -3.78
C ILE A 97 -10.22 -4.89 -3.43
N PHE A 98 -9.90 -5.69 -4.44
CA PHE A 98 -9.31 -7.01 -4.27
C PHE A 98 -7.95 -6.96 -3.53
N GLU A 99 -7.12 -5.94 -3.81
CA GLU A 99 -5.86 -5.73 -3.06
C GLU A 99 -6.11 -5.38 -1.58
N LEU A 100 -7.18 -4.68 -1.25
CA LEU A 100 -7.57 -4.45 0.16
C LEU A 100 -8.00 -5.76 0.84
N ILE A 101 -8.70 -6.64 0.12
CA ILE A 101 -9.08 -7.97 0.62
C ILE A 101 -7.83 -8.83 0.86
N TRP A 102 -6.84 -8.80 -0.05
CA TRP A 102 -5.55 -9.46 0.15
C TRP A 102 -4.85 -9.00 1.43
N ARG A 103 -4.83 -7.69 1.68
CA ARG A 103 -4.28 -7.15 2.92
C ARG A 103 -4.97 -7.75 4.16
N ASP A 104 -6.28 -7.83 4.16
CA ASP A 104 -7.02 -8.39 5.30
C ASP A 104 -6.82 -9.91 5.42
N PHE A 105 -6.75 -10.62 4.30
CA PHE A 105 -6.40 -12.04 4.27
C PHE A 105 -5.04 -12.26 4.96
N PHE A 106 -4.00 -11.52 4.60
CA PHE A 106 -2.68 -11.67 5.22
C PHE A 106 -2.69 -11.31 6.71
N ARG A 107 -3.47 -10.34 7.14
CA ARG A 107 -3.65 -10.04 8.57
C ARG A 107 -4.23 -11.25 9.34
N PHE A 108 -5.29 -11.85 8.83
CA PHE A 108 -5.88 -13.04 9.45
C PHE A 108 -4.97 -14.25 9.35
N PHE A 109 -4.24 -14.40 8.27
CA PHE A 109 -3.22 -15.44 8.12
C PHE A 109 -2.12 -15.31 9.19
N CYS A 110 -1.58 -14.11 9.40
CA CYS A 110 -0.60 -13.85 10.44
C CYS A 110 -1.19 -14.06 11.85
N LEU A 111 -2.44 -13.65 12.10
CA LEU A 111 -3.10 -13.92 13.38
C LEU A 111 -3.21 -15.43 13.66
N LYS A 112 -3.54 -16.24 12.64
CA LYS A 112 -3.66 -17.69 12.76
C LYS A 112 -2.33 -18.38 12.99
N HIS A 113 -1.28 -17.96 12.32
CA HIS A 113 0.01 -18.65 12.30
C HIS A 113 1.07 -18.01 13.20
N GLY A 114 0.82 -16.81 13.74
CA GLY A 114 1.73 -16.09 14.61
C GLY A 114 3.10 -15.90 13.99
N ASN A 115 4.14 -16.09 14.78
CA ASN A 115 5.53 -15.92 14.35
C ASN A 115 6.02 -16.97 13.35
N ASN A 116 5.25 -18.06 13.12
CA ASN A 116 5.64 -19.11 12.18
C ASN A 116 5.82 -18.57 10.75
N VAL A 117 5.17 -17.46 10.40
CA VAL A 117 5.33 -16.81 9.09
C VAL A 117 6.74 -16.28 8.84
N PHE A 118 7.54 -16.09 9.90
CA PHE A 118 8.92 -15.59 9.85
C PHE A 118 9.98 -16.67 9.99
N PHE A 119 9.58 -17.90 10.33
CA PHE A 119 10.53 -19.00 10.47
C PHE A 119 10.83 -19.66 9.13
N LEU A 120 12.03 -20.21 9.00
CA LEU A 120 12.47 -20.91 7.77
C LEU A 120 11.54 -22.07 7.40
N GLY A 121 11.05 -22.83 8.40
CA GLY A 121 10.06 -23.90 8.21
C GLY A 121 8.65 -23.39 7.83
N GLY A 122 8.40 -22.09 7.89
CA GLY A 122 7.13 -21.48 7.58
C GLY A 122 5.98 -22.00 8.43
N THR A 123 4.76 -21.84 7.92
CA THR A 123 3.54 -22.29 8.58
C THR A 123 3.33 -23.81 8.53
N SER A 124 4.07 -24.54 7.68
CA SER A 124 4.03 -25.99 7.52
C SER A 124 5.04 -26.74 8.38
N GLY A 125 5.96 -26.01 9.05
CA GLY A 125 7.02 -26.63 9.88
C GLY A 125 8.00 -27.51 9.10
N ARG A 126 8.12 -27.32 7.77
CA ARG A 126 9.03 -28.12 6.96
C ARG A 126 10.46 -27.64 7.13
N ASP A 127 11.38 -28.59 7.36
CA ASP A 127 12.82 -28.30 7.30
C ASP A 127 13.23 -28.11 5.83
N TRP A 128 13.42 -26.87 5.46
CA TRP A 128 14.03 -26.53 4.18
C TRP A 128 15.55 -26.60 4.33
N GLN A 129 16.18 -27.56 3.71
CA GLN A 129 17.63 -27.52 3.51
C GLN A 129 17.93 -26.37 2.54
N VAL A 130 18.37 -25.24 3.08
CA VAL A 130 18.95 -24.18 2.26
C VAL A 130 20.30 -24.69 1.78
N LEU A 131 20.37 -25.20 0.55
CA LEU A 131 21.63 -25.39 -0.14
C LEU A 131 22.23 -24.00 -0.35
N LEU A 132 23.12 -23.61 0.56
CA LEU A 132 24.06 -22.53 0.29
C LEU A 132 24.97 -23.02 -0.85
N VAL A 133 24.63 -22.64 -2.06
CA VAL A 133 25.55 -22.78 -3.21
C VAL A 133 26.67 -21.79 -2.97
N PRO A 134 27.94 -22.24 -2.90
CA PRO A 134 29.08 -21.38 -2.66
C PRO A 134 29.30 -20.35 -3.77
#